data_7c9cb6b03f9bf08581e25073952c7bff
#
_entry.id   7c9cb6b03f9bf08581e25073952c7bff
#
_cell.length_a   1.000
_cell.length_b   1.000
_cell.length_c   1.000
_cell.angle_alpha   90.00
_cell.angle_beta   90.00
_cell.angle_gamma   90.00
#
_symmetry.space_group_name_H-M   'P 1'
#
loop_
_entity.id
_entity.type
_entity.pdbx_description
1 polymer ?
#
loop_
_entity_poly.entity_id
_entity_poly.type
_entity_poly.pdbx_seq_one_letter_code
_entity_poly.pdbx_strand_id
1 'polypeptide(L)'
;TTVNVQHLESLNDVVASITGISVSERVPDNVFDSAYQVEVVDLEPADLLERLREGKIYRGPQAAQALDHFFSLKNLASLREIALRRTADQLESSPRFQGEVKPKAGEHILICLSGAPSNAKVIRTAARMAKAFHGAFTALFVETSDFASQSEQDRKRLRDHVHLAEELGARIATAYGDDPAV
;
A
#
# COMPACT_ATOMS: atom_id res chain seq x y z
N THR A 1 -13.04 -15.17 -2.31
CA THR A 1 -12.96 -13.93 -1.53
C THR A 1 -12.93 -12.74 -2.48
N THR A 2 -13.59 -11.66 -2.13
CA THR A 2 -13.52 -10.37 -2.84
C THR A 2 -12.74 -9.37 -2.00
N VAL A 3 -11.92 -8.56 -2.66
CA VAL A 3 -11.15 -7.48 -2.04
C VAL A 3 -11.37 -6.21 -2.83
N ASN A 4 -11.68 -5.11 -2.16
CA ASN A 4 -11.72 -3.81 -2.80
C ASN A 4 -10.30 -3.21 -2.79
N VAL A 5 -9.90 -2.60 -3.89
CA VAL A 5 -8.54 -2.05 -4.08
C VAL A 5 -8.14 -1.04 -3.00
N GLN A 6 -9.10 -0.27 -2.47
CA GLN A 6 -8.85 0.71 -1.41
C GLN A 6 -8.40 0.11 -0.08
N HIS A 7 -8.58 -1.19 0.12
CA HIS A 7 -8.14 -1.87 1.35
C HIS A 7 -6.71 -2.40 1.27
N LEU A 8 -6.05 -2.39 0.11
CA LEU A 8 -4.65 -2.82 0.00
C LEU A 8 -3.71 -1.85 0.73
N GLU A 9 -2.85 -2.40 1.61
CA GLU A 9 -2.00 -1.61 2.48
C GLU A 9 -1.06 -0.67 1.70
N SER A 10 -0.43 -1.16 0.63
CA SER A 10 0.49 -0.34 -0.19
C SER A 10 -0.20 0.81 -0.92
N LEU A 11 -1.52 0.78 -1.08
CA LEU A 11 -2.29 1.77 -1.81
C LEU A 11 -3.02 2.77 -0.89
N ASN A 12 -2.96 2.59 0.43
CA ASN A 12 -3.74 3.37 1.39
C ASN A 12 -3.50 4.90 1.26
N ASP A 13 -2.24 5.34 1.12
CA ASP A 13 -1.89 6.75 0.95
C ASP A 13 -2.31 7.30 -0.44
N VAL A 14 -2.28 6.46 -1.47
CA VAL A 14 -2.74 6.83 -2.82
C VAL A 14 -4.24 7.01 -2.82
N VAL A 15 -4.98 6.07 -2.25
CA VAL A 15 -6.44 6.16 -2.08
C VAL A 15 -6.83 7.40 -1.29
N ALA A 16 -6.14 7.67 -0.17
CA ALA A 16 -6.38 8.86 0.63
C ALA A 16 -6.12 10.15 -0.15
N SER A 17 -5.11 10.18 -1.02
CA SER A 17 -4.81 11.37 -1.86
C SER A 17 -5.86 11.62 -2.94
N ILE A 18 -6.52 10.56 -3.44
CA ILE A 18 -7.57 10.66 -4.47
C ILE A 18 -8.92 11.02 -3.84
N THR A 19 -9.29 10.34 -2.75
CA THR A 19 -10.62 10.40 -2.16
C THR A 19 -10.74 11.39 -1.02
N GLY A 20 -9.61 11.84 -0.44
CA GLY A 20 -9.57 12.62 0.79
C GLY A 20 -9.87 11.81 2.06
N ILE A 21 -10.06 10.49 1.95
CA ILE A 21 -10.45 9.61 3.05
C ILE A 21 -9.39 8.56 3.29
N SER A 22 -8.93 8.44 4.54
CA SER A 22 -8.05 7.34 4.97
C SER A 22 -8.89 6.11 5.31
N VAL A 23 -8.59 4.99 4.66
CA VAL A 23 -9.27 3.71 4.90
C VAL A 23 -8.63 3.02 6.10
N SER A 24 -9.44 2.69 7.11
CA SER A 24 -8.97 2.06 8.36
C SER A 24 -8.79 0.55 8.22
N GLU A 25 -9.70 -0.11 7.50
CA GLU A 25 -9.60 -1.55 7.22
C GLU A 25 -8.55 -1.77 6.14
N ARG A 26 -7.57 -2.63 6.43
CA ARG A 26 -6.45 -2.88 5.53
C ARG A 26 -6.23 -4.36 5.34
N VAL A 27 -5.86 -4.70 4.13
CA VAL A 27 -5.46 -6.05 3.73
C VAL A 27 -3.99 -6.01 3.35
N PRO A 28 -3.13 -6.79 3.99
CA PRO A 28 -1.72 -6.89 3.61
C PRO A 28 -1.58 -7.31 2.15
N ASP A 29 -0.62 -6.73 1.43
CA ASP A 29 -0.40 -6.99 0.01
C ASP A 29 -0.07 -8.46 -0.29
N ASN A 30 0.61 -9.14 0.64
CA ASN A 30 0.94 -10.56 0.50
C ASN A 30 -0.31 -11.46 0.37
N VAL A 31 -1.45 -11.07 0.95
CA VAL A 31 -2.72 -11.80 0.80
C VAL A 31 -3.20 -11.73 -0.65
N PHE A 32 -3.09 -10.56 -1.27
CA PHE A 32 -3.43 -10.38 -2.68
C PHE A 32 -2.40 -11.08 -3.59
N ASP A 33 -1.11 -10.92 -3.29
CA ASP A 33 0.00 -11.46 -4.10
C ASP A 33 0.06 -12.98 -4.07
N SER A 34 -0.39 -13.63 -2.98
CA SER A 34 -0.45 -15.09 -2.86
C SER A 34 -1.67 -15.73 -3.54
N ALA A 35 -2.59 -14.92 -4.08
CA ALA A 35 -3.78 -15.44 -4.74
C ALA A 35 -3.41 -16.27 -5.98
N TYR A 36 -4.00 -17.46 -6.09
CA TYR A 36 -3.79 -18.35 -7.24
C TYR A 36 -4.30 -17.74 -8.55
N GLN A 37 -5.39 -17.02 -8.48
CA GLN A 37 -6.04 -16.33 -9.59
C GLN A 37 -6.67 -15.05 -9.09
N VAL A 38 -6.49 -13.97 -9.82
CA VAL A 38 -7.12 -12.68 -9.59
C VAL A 38 -8.04 -12.37 -10.76
N GLU A 39 -9.27 -12.00 -10.45
CA GLU A 39 -10.28 -11.60 -11.42
C GLU A 39 -10.78 -10.20 -11.08
N VAL A 40 -10.77 -9.31 -12.05
CA VAL A 40 -11.31 -7.95 -11.87
C VAL A 40 -12.79 -7.95 -12.18
N VAL A 41 -13.60 -7.60 -11.18
CA VAL A 41 -15.01 -7.27 -11.40
C VAL A 41 -15.07 -5.81 -11.82
N ASP A 42 -15.01 -5.58 -13.12
CA ASP A 42 -14.98 -4.23 -13.69
C ASP A 42 -16.40 -3.71 -13.92
N LEU A 43 -16.67 -2.51 -13.36
CA LEU A 43 -17.91 -1.76 -13.56
C LEU A 43 -17.57 -0.35 -14.02
N GLU A 44 -18.33 0.17 -14.98
CA GLU A 44 -18.21 1.57 -15.35
C GLU A 44 -18.56 2.48 -14.15
N PRO A 45 -17.77 3.54 -13.89
CA PRO A 45 -18.01 4.45 -12.78
C PRO A 45 -19.43 5.02 -12.74
N ALA A 46 -20.03 5.29 -13.92
CA ALA A 46 -21.40 5.77 -14.02
C ALA A 46 -22.43 4.75 -13.53
N ASP A 47 -22.27 3.47 -13.93
CA ASP A 47 -23.17 2.39 -13.52
C ASP A 47 -23.07 2.11 -12.01
N LEU A 48 -21.84 2.22 -11.46
CA LEU A 48 -21.62 2.08 -10.03
C LEU A 48 -22.33 3.18 -9.23
N LEU A 49 -22.26 4.43 -9.72
CA LEU A 49 -22.97 5.56 -9.09
C LEU A 49 -24.49 5.39 -9.17
N GLU A 50 -25.02 4.88 -10.28
CA GLU A 50 -26.45 4.61 -10.43
C GLU A 50 -26.90 3.54 -9.42
N ARG A 51 -26.18 2.42 -9.33
CA ARG A 51 -26.46 1.36 -8.34
C ARG A 51 -26.39 1.87 -6.90
N LEU A 52 -25.50 2.81 -6.62
CA LEU A 52 -25.37 3.42 -5.30
C LEU A 52 -26.59 4.30 -4.98
N ARG A 53 -27.05 5.11 -5.96
CA ARG A 53 -28.25 5.97 -5.83
C ARG A 53 -29.52 5.13 -5.65
N GLU A 54 -29.60 3.98 -6.30
CA GLU A 54 -30.71 3.03 -6.17
C GLU A 54 -30.69 2.25 -4.83
N GLY A 55 -29.69 2.49 -3.96
CA GLY A 55 -29.55 1.80 -2.67
C GLY A 55 -29.20 0.33 -2.79
N LYS A 56 -28.65 -0.13 -3.93
CA LYS A 56 -28.24 -1.52 -4.16
C LYS A 56 -26.93 -1.88 -3.44
N ILE A 57 -26.12 -0.88 -3.07
CA ILE A 57 -24.82 -1.07 -2.40
C ILE A 57 -24.93 -0.68 -0.93
N TYR A 58 -25.36 0.55 -0.65
CA TYR A 58 -25.61 1.04 0.71
C TYR A 58 -27.06 1.51 0.84
N ARG A 59 -27.64 1.33 2.02
CA ARG A 59 -29.00 1.78 2.31
C ARG A 59 -29.02 2.92 3.33
N GLY A 60 -29.92 3.89 3.13
CA GLY A 60 -30.17 4.95 4.08
C GLY A 60 -29.14 6.09 4.07
N PRO A 61 -28.95 6.80 5.20
CA PRO A 61 -28.12 8.02 5.29
C PRO A 61 -26.63 7.79 4.94
N GLN A 62 -26.15 6.59 5.13
CA GLN A 62 -24.77 6.20 4.81
C GLN A 62 -24.48 6.26 3.31
N ALA A 63 -25.49 5.99 2.45
CA ALA A 63 -25.34 6.08 1.01
C ALA A 63 -25.15 7.54 0.55
N ALA A 64 -25.89 8.48 1.13
CA ALA A 64 -25.75 9.89 0.81
C ALA A 64 -24.37 10.43 1.21
N GLN A 65 -23.90 10.11 2.41
CA GLN A 65 -22.57 10.52 2.88
C GLN A 65 -21.43 9.92 2.07
N ALA A 66 -21.56 8.67 1.63
CA ALA A 66 -20.59 8.01 0.77
C ALA A 66 -20.54 8.65 -0.63
N LEU A 67 -21.70 9.04 -1.20
CA LEU A 67 -21.81 9.71 -2.49
C LEU A 67 -21.15 11.09 -2.49
N ASP A 68 -21.27 11.85 -1.40
CA ASP A 68 -20.79 13.23 -1.34
C ASP A 68 -19.26 13.34 -1.32
N HIS A 69 -18.55 12.33 -0.81
CA HIS A 69 -17.12 12.43 -0.58
C HIS A 69 -16.28 11.39 -1.32
N PHE A 70 -16.65 10.11 -1.24
CA PHE A 70 -15.84 9.03 -1.79
C PHE A 70 -16.19 8.70 -3.25
N PHE A 71 -17.47 8.56 -3.55
CA PHE A 71 -17.96 8.07 -4.84
C PHE A 71 -18.28 9.21 -5.83
N SER A 72 -17.24 9.93 -6.26
CA SER A 72 -17.32 10.79 -7.44
C SER A 72 -16.89 10.02 -8.70
N LEU A 73 -17.38 10.43 -9.88
CA LEU A 73 -16.93 9.85 -11.16
C LEU A 73 -15.40 9.87 -11.29
N LYS A 74 -14.77 10.97 -10.88
CA LYS A 74 -13.31 11.14 -10.93
C LYS A 74 -12.60 10.15 -10.01
N ASN A 75 -13.05 10.03 -8.75
CA ASN A 75 -12.44 9.14 -7.79
C ASN A 75 -12.60 7.68 -8.23
N LEU A 76 -13.79 7.29 -8.69
CA LEU A 76 -14.07 5.94 -9.18
C LEU A 76 -13.24 5.59 -10.41
N ALA A 77 -13.08 6.52 -11.37
CA ALA A 77 -12.22 6.31 -12.52
C ALA A 77 -10.75 6.08 -12.09
N SER A 78 -10.25 6.88 -11.15
CA SER A 78 -8.90 6.71 -10.62
C SER A 78 -8.72 5.40 -9.84
N LEU A 79 -9.70 5.02 -9.02
CA LEU A 79 -9.67 3.74 -8.30
C LEU A 79 -9.74 2.54 -9.25
N ARG A 80 -10.53 2.62 -10.32
CA ARG A 80 -10.60 1.61 -11.38
C ARG A 80 -9.25 1.45 -12.07
N GLU A 81 -8.60 2.56 -12.44
CA GLU A 81 -7.26 2.53 -13.05
C GLU A 81 -6.25 1.84 -12.13
N ILE A 82 -6.24 2.16 -10.84
CA ILE A 82 -5.36 1.54 -9.85
C ILE A 82 -5.64 0.04 -9.74
N ALA A 83 -6.91 -0.37 -9.72
CA ALA A 83 -7.30 -1.77 -9.64
C ALA A 83 -6.81 -2.57 -10.85
N LEU A 84 -6.99 -2.04 -12.05
CA LEU A 84 -6.52 -2.65 -13.29
C LEU A 84 -5.00 -2.76 -13.32
N ARG A 85 -4.29 -1.68 -12.96
CA ARG A 85 -2.82 -1.68 -12.88
C ARG A 85 -2.31 -2.69 -11.86
N ARG A 86 -2.88 -2.71 -10.66
CA ARG A 86 -2.49 -3.65 -9.60
C ARG A 86 -2.68 -5.11 -10.00
N THR A 87 -3.73 -5.39 -10.77
CA THR A 87 -3.99 -6.74 -11.31
C THR A 87 -3.00 -7.10 -12.41
N ALA A 88 -2.66 -6.16 -13.30
CA ALA A 88 -1.63 -6.37 -14.31
C ALA A 88 -0.26 -6.66 -13.68
N ASP A 89 0.15 -5.91 -12.67
CA ASP A 89 1.39 -6.14 -11.91
C ASP A 89 1.43 -7.54 -11.28
N GLN A 90 0.27 -8.03 -10.81
CA GLN A 90 0.15 -9.38 -10.25
C GLN A 90 0.35 -10.46 -11.31
N LEU A 91 -0.18 -10.26 -12.52
CA LEU A 91 0.00 -11.21 -13.63
C LEU A 91 1.48 -11.28 -14.05
N GLU A 92 2.15 -10.13 -14.16
CA GLU A 92 3.57 -10.07 -14.51
C GLU A 92 4.48 -10.73 -13.46
N SER A 93 4.10 -10.62 -12.18
CA SER A 93 4.83 -11.18 -11.04
C SER A 93 4.57 -12.67 -10.86
N SER A 94 3.57 -13.24 -11.53
CA SER A 94 3.18 -14.63 -11.35
C SER A 94 4.23 -15.58 -11.95
N PRO A 95 4.69 -16.62 -11.21
CA PRO A 95 5.68 -17.59 -11.72
C PRO A 95 5.29 -18.29 -13.03
N ARG A 96 4.00 -18.27 -13.38
CA ARG A 96 3.47 -18.88 -14.59
C ARG A 96 3.85 -18.14 -15.88
N PHE A 97 4.11 -16.84 -15.78
CA PHE A 97 4.50 -16.01 -16.91
C PHE A 97 5.99 -15.69 -16.93
N GLN A 98 6.70 -16.01 -15.85
CA GLN A 98 8.16 -15.96 -15.82
C GLN A 98 8.72 -17.23 -16.50
N GLY A 99 8.68 -17.27 -17.82
CA GLY A 99 9.66 -18.06 -18.55
C GLY A 99 11.03 -17.59 -18.09
N GLU A 100 12.06 -18.47 -18.01
CA GLU A 100 13.43 -18.27 -17.48
C GLU A 100 13.95 -16.80 -17.59
N VAL A 101 13.34 -15.89 -16.86
CA VAL A 101 13.86 -14.55 -16.68
C VAL A 101 14.92 -14.70 -15.62
N LYS A 102 16.20 -14.77 -16.04
CA LYS A 102 17.32 -14.53 -15.16
C LYS A 102 16.98 -13.35 -14.28
N PRO A 103 17.23 -13.41 -12.95
CA PRO A 103 17.03 -12.27 -12.09
C PRO A 103 17.80 -11.10 -12.72
N LYS A 104 17.11 -10.17 -13.34
CA LYS A 104 17.72 -8.88 -13.66
C LYS A 104 18.24 -8.38 -12.33
N ALA A 105 19.50 -7.94 -12.31
CA ALA A 105 20.03 -7.21 -11.18
C ALA A 105 19.13 -5.98 -10.99
N GLY A 106 18.05 -6.19 -10.25
CA GLY A 106 17.06 -5.15 -9.95
C GLY A 106 17.69 -4.12 -9.03
N GLU A 107 17.23 -2.89 -9.12
CA GLU A 107 17.64 -1.84 -8.21
C GLU A 107 17.29 -2.21 -6.78
N HIS A 108 18.17 -1.89 -5.84
CA HIS A 108 17.95 -2.12 -4.42
C HIS A 108 17.54 -0.81 -3.77
N ILE A 109 16.33 -0.76 -3.24
CA ILE A 109 15.81 0.42 -2.56
C ILE A 109 16.11 0.29 -1.06
N LEU A 110 16.83 1.26 -0.53
CA LEU A 110 17.12 1.39 0.89
C LEU A 110 16.36 2.59 1.45
N ILE A 111 15.66 2.40 2.56
CA ILE A 111 15.05 3.49 3.33
C ILE A 111 15.48 3.43 4.79
N CYS A 112 15.50 4.60 5.45
CA CYS A 112 15.70 4.68 6.88
C CYS A 112 14.36 4.71 7.62
N LEU A 113 14.25 3.89 8.68
CA LEU A 113 13.10 3.87 9.57
C LEU A 113 13.26 4.88 10.71
N SER A 114 12.16 5.57 11.03
CA SER A 114 12.09 6.50 12.14
C SER A 114 10.69 6.50 12.78
N GLY A 115 10.56 7.10 13.97
CA GLY A 115 9.28 7.34 14.63
C GLY A 115 8.47 8.51 14.04
N ALA A 116 8.95 9.17 12.97
CA ALA A 116 8.25 10.29 12.34
C ALA A 116 6.95 9.84 11.67
N PRO A 117 5.82 10.56 11.83
CA PRO A 117 4.53 10.18 11.24
C PRO A 117 4.55 10.02 9.71
N SER A 118 5.42 10.77 9.01
CA SER A 118 5.59 10.70 7.55
C SER A 118 6.26 9.42 7.07
N ASN A 119 6.92 8.67 7.96
CA ASN A 119 7.71 7.49 7.57
C ASN A 119 6.84 6.37 6.98
N ALA A 120 5.59 6.22 7.43
CA ALA A 120 4.65 5.27 6.84
C ALA A 120 4.43 5.50 5.34
N LYS A 121 4.36 6.76 4.91
CA LYS A 121 4.25 7.11 3.48
C LYS A 121 5.52 6.76 2.71
N VAL A 122 6.69 6.98 3.30
CA VAL A 122 7.99 6.61 2.71
C VAL A 122 8.06 5.09 2.48
N ILE A 123 7.69 4.30 3.49
CA ILE A 123 7.68 2.83 3.42
C ILE A 123 6.79 2.34 2.26
N ARG A 124 5.54 2.82 2.17
CA ARG A 124 4.63 2.43 1.09
C ARG A 124 5.14 2.85 -0.29
N THR A 125 5.73 4.04 -0.39
CA THR A 125 6.32 4.51 -1.65
C THR A 125 7.49 3.64 -2.08
N ALA A 126 8.40 3.31 -1.15
CA ALA A 126 9.54 2.45 -1.43
C ALA A 126 9.11 1.04 -1.86
N ALA A 127 8.10 0.47 -1.21
CA ALA A 127 7.55 -0.82 -1.59
C ALA A 127 6.99 -0.82 -3.03
N ARG A 128 6.24 0.22 -3.41
CA ARG A 128 5.74 0.38 -4.79
C ARG A 128 6.88 0.55 -5.80
N MET A 129 7.90 1.34 -5.47
CA MET A 129 9.06 1.53 -6.34
C MET A 129 9.84 0.21 -6.51
N ALA A 130 10.12 -0.51 -5.42
CA ALA A 130 10.80 -1.80 -5.48
C ALA A 130 10.04 -2.77 -6.39
N LYS A 131 8.72 -2.81 -6.27
CA LYS A 131 7.87 -3.64 -7.12
C LYS A 131 7.94 -3.21 -8.59
N ALA A 132 7.84 -1.90 -8.88
CA ALA A 132 7.89 -1.36 -10.24
C ALA A 132 9.25 -1.62 -10.92
N PHE A 133 10.34 -1.63 -10.17
CA PHE A 133 11.68 -1.91 -10.69
C PHE A 133 12.08 -3.39 -10.59
N HIS A 134 11.18 -4.27 -10.16
CA HIS A 134 11.47 -5.69 -9.88
C HIS A 134 12.71 -5.87 -8.99
N GLY A 135 12.89 -4.94 -8.05
CA GLY A 135 14.06 -4.81 -7.19
C GLY A 135 13.80 -5.25 -5.75
N ALA A 136 14.87 -5.32 -4.98
CA ALA A 136 14.80 -5.58 -3.54
C ALA A 136 14.54 -4.28 -2.76
N PHE A 137 13.97 -4.43 -1.54
CA PHE A 137 13.65 -3.34 -0.65
C PHE A 137 14.15 -3.65 0.76
N THR A 138 14.98 -2.77 1.30
CA THR A 138 15.50 -2.88 2.67
C THR A 138 15.10 -1.65 3.47
N ALA A 139 14.59 -1.88 4.67
CA ALA A 139 14.29 -0.86 5.64
C ALA A 139 15.33 -0.93 6.77
N LEU A 140 16.16 0.10 6.86
CA LEU A 140 17.25 0.23 7.82
C LEU A 140 16.79 1.03 9.04
N PHE A 141 16.94 0.46 10.21
CA PHE A 141 16.85 1.17 11.48
C PHE A 141 18.26 1.43 12.02
N VAL A 142 18.55 2.70 12.30
CA VAL A 142 19.80 3.08 12.96
C VAL A 142 19.51 3.38 14.43
N GLU A 143 20.06 2.54 15.30
CA GLU A 143 19.98 2.76 16.75
C GLU A 143 21.10 3.71 17.18
N THR A 144 20.72 4.93 17.55
CA THR A 144 21.64 5.96 18.04
C THR A 144 21.72 5.96 19.56
N SER A 145 22.75 6.57 20.12
CA SER A 145 22.88 6.75 21.58
C SER A 145 21.66 7.44 22.21
N ASP A 146 20.98 8.31 21.47
CA ASP A 146 19.78 9.03 21.90
C ASP A 146 18.48 8.20 21.80
N PHE A 147 18.54 6.98 21.27
CA PHE A 147 17.34 6.15 21.13
C PHE A 147 16.61 5.90 22.45
N ALA A 148 17.35 5.75 23.54
CA ALA A 148 16.78 5.55 24.87
C ALA A 148 16.00 6.78 25.37
N SER A 149 16.32 7.98 24.88
CA SER A 149 15.68 9.26 25.26
C SER A 149 14.42 9.57 24.45
N GLN A 150 14.13 8.81 23.41
CA GLN A 150 12.94 9.01 22.58
C GLN A 150 11.64 8.79 23.36
N SER A 151 10.60 9.54 22.98
CA SER A 151 9.28 9.40 23.59
C SER A 151 8.72 7.98 23.38
N GLU A 152 7.91 7.50 24.32
CA GLU A 152 7.25 6.21 24.19
C GLU A 152 6.36 6.15 22.95
N GLN A 153 5.76 7.27 22.57
CA GLN A 153 4.95 7.39 21.36
C GLN A 153 5.78 7.22 20.08
N ASP A 154 7.00 7.77 20.03
CA ASP A 154 7.89 7.62 18.86
C ASP A 154 8.40 6.18 18.76
N ARG A 155 8.74 5.56 19.88
CA ARG A 155 9.13 4.15 19.94
C ARG A 155 7.99 3.22 19.51
N LYS A 156 6.74 3.54 19.88
CA LYS A 156 5.58 2.79 19.41
C LYS A 156 5.43 2.94 17.90
N ARG A 157 5.44 4.17 17.37
CA ARG A 157 5.34 4.41 15.92
C ARG A 157 6.46 3.71 15.14
N LEU A 158 7.67 3.71 15.68
CA LEU A 158 8.78 3.00 15.03
C LEU A 158 8.50 1.50 14.93
N ARG A 159 8.00 0.86 16.00
CA ARG A 159 7.60 -0.57 15.93
C ARG A 159 6.52 -0.82 14.89
N ASP A 160 5.52 0.07 14.83
CA ASP A 160 4.44 -0.01 13.84
C ASP A 160 5.00 0.15 12.41
N HIS A 161 6.01 1.00 12.21
CA HIS A 161 6.69 1.18 10.93
C HIS A 161 7.56 -0.01 10.53
N VAL A 162 8.25 -0.64 11.48
CA VAL A 162 8.99 -1.89 11.23
C VAL A 162 8.02 -2.96 10.73
N HIS A 163 6.92 -3.16 11.45
CA HIS A 163 5.90 -4.13 11.08
C HIS A 163 5.30 -3.85 9.69
N LEU A 164 4.95 -2.58 9.41
CA LEU A 164 4.47 -2.16 8.10
C LEU A 164 5.48 -2.46 6.98
N ALA A 165 6.77 -2.22 7.22
CA ALA A 165 7.81 -2.50 6.24
C ALA A 165 7.94 -4.01 5.96
N GLU A 166 7.87 -4.85 7.01
CA GLU A 166 7.86 -6.31 6.89
C GLU A 166 6.65 -6.81 6.09
N GLU A 167 5.44 -6.31 6.40
CA GLU A 167 4.21 -6.66 5.68
C GLU A 167 4.28 -6.32 4.19
N LEU A 168 4.99 -5.24 3.85
CA LEU A 168 5.20 -4.80 2.47
C LEU A 168 6.42 -5.46 1.79
N GLY A 169 7.04 -6.44 2.46
CA GLY A 169 8.12 -7.27 1.89
C GLY A 169 9.52 -6.69 2.03
N ALA A 170 9.73 -5.72 2.94
CA ALA A 170 11.06 -5.20 3.22
C ALA A 170 11.92 -6.23 3.97
N ARG A 171 13.21 -6.27 3.67
CA ARG A 171 14.21 -6.83 4.56
C ARG A 171 14.54 -5.81 5.65
N ILE A 172 14.38 -6.18 6.91
CA ILE A 172 14.75 -5.29 8.02
C ILE A 172 16.24 -5.44 8.31
N ALA A 173 16.93 -4.32 8.42
CA ALA A 173 18.32 -4.24 8.85
C ALA A 173 18.45 -3.28 10.03
N THR A 174 19.31 -3.58 10.97
CA THR A 174 19.63 -2.70 12.10
C THR A 174 21.13 -2.38 12.07
N ALA A 175 21.45 -1.12 12.25
CA ALA A 175 22.81 -0.65 12.43
C ALA A 175 22.91 0.16 13.73
N TYR A 176 24.10 0.24 14.27
CA TYR A 176 24.40 1.02 15.47
C TYR A 176 25.34 2.17 15.07
N GLY A 177 25.04 3.38 15.47
CA GLY A 177 25.88 4.53 15.16
C GLY A 177 25.37 5.79 15.85
N ASP A 178 26.28 6.74 16.07
CA ASP A 178 25.95 8.02 16.72
C ASP A 178 25.27 9.01 15.77
N ASP A 179 25.44 8.82 14.45
CA ASP A 179 24.81 9.63 13.40
C ASP A 179 24.32 8.72 12.28
N PRO A 180 23.01 8.73 11.94
CA PRO A 180 22.47 7.94 10.84
C PRO A 180 22.96 8.39 9.44
N ALA A 181 23.66 9.53 9.34
CA ALA A 181 24.19 10.06 8.10
C ALA A 181 25.67 9.73 7.86
N VAL A 182 26.33 9.05 8.81
CA VAL A 182 27.70 8.57 8.76
C VAL A 182 27.68 7.05 8.78
#